data_59b5343d5067338335f0d8ee3b432039
#
_entry.id   59b5343d5067338335f0d8ee3b432039
#
_cell.length_a   1.000
_cell.length_b   1.000
_cell.length_c   1.000
_cell.angle_alpha   90.00
_cell.angle_beta   90.00
_cell.angle_gamma   90.00
#
_symmetry.space_group_name_H-M   'P 1'
#
loop_
_entity.id
_entity.type
_entity.pdbx_description
1 polymer ?
#
loop_
_entity_poly.entity_id
_entity_poly.type
_entity_poly.pdbx_seq_one_letter_code
_entity_poly.pdbx_strand_id
1 'polypeptide(L)'
;MDGIPLNKKIGIIGGGITGLIVGIFLAREGHKVSIFEKNTLLGETSSKTTKLLHGGLRYLENFQFNEVKNGLNDRSWWLENFPIHTRKLKIHIPFKNMFSLMLMKSFFGIKLYEFLAGSKNIGTSSISQQIDNHNLNIKDNYKTYLSFFDGSMDDDSLGRELITIAKELDIEILENNEVKEFDPQGNIDENHFDRIILAVGPWSKML
;
A
#
# COMPACT_ATOMS: atom_id res chain seq x y z
N MET A 1 -8.95 -15.30 18.13
CA MET A 1 -7.64 -15.54 17.48
C MET A 1 -6.63 -15.52 18.60
N ASP A 2 -6.06 -16.67 18.91
CA ASP A 2 -5.02 -16.77 19.92
C ASP A 2 -3.79 -16.07 19.37
N GLY A 3 -3.41 -14.92 19.98
CA GLY A 3 -2.26 -14.14 19.60
C GLY A 3 -0.97 -14.95 19.70
N ILE A 4 0.05 -14.60 18.92
CA ILE A 4 1.39 -15.20 19.06
C ILE A 4 1.85 -14.91 20.51
N PRO A 5 2.29 -15.94 21.29
CA PRO A 5 2.79 -15.69 22.65
C PRO A 5 3.90 -14.63 22.62
N LEU A 6 3.89 -13.73 23.59
CA LEU A 6 4.88 -12.63 23.71
C LEU A 6 6.33 -13.13 23.68
N ASN A 7 7.26 -12.28 23.25
CA ASN A 7 8.70 -12.52 23.23
C ASN A 7 9.17 -13.69 22.35
N LYS A 8 8.56 -13.84 21.18
CA LYS A 8 9.00 -14.81 20.15
C LYS A 8 10.11 -14.24 19.27
N LYS A 9 11.00 -15.12 18.81
CA LYS A 9 11.98 -14.79 17.77
C LYS A 9 11.36 -15.06 16.39
N ILE A 10 11.23 -14.02 15.57
CA ILE A 10 10.55 -14.09 14.27
C ILE A 10 11.50 -13.70 13.15
N GLY A 11 11.66 -14.60 12.18
CA GLY A 11 12.42 -14.35 10.96
C GLY A 11 11.48 -13.91 9.83
N ILE A 12 11.81 -12.83 9.14
CA ILE A 12 11.08 -12.33 7.97
C ILE A 12 11.98 -12.41 6.75
N ILE A 13 11.56 -13.12 5.72
CA ILE A 13 12.29 -13.21 4.45
C ILE A 13 11.66 -12.24 3.46
N GLY A 14 12.42 -11.19 3.11
CA GLY A 14 12.04 -10.10 2.23
C GLY A 14 11.92 -8.75 2.95
N GLY A 15 12.78 -7.80 2.58
CA GLY A 15 12.87 -6.44 3.12
C GLY A 15 12.11 -5.39 2.31
N GLY A 16 11.03 -5.79 1.62
CA GLY A 16 10.07 -4.88 0.98
C GLY A 16 9.16 -4.19 1.99
N ILE A 17 8.23 -3.35 1.50
CA ILE A 17 7.27 -2.62 2.35
C ILE A 17 6.48 -3.58 3.27
N THR A 18 6.08 -4.74 2.76
CA THR A 18 5.34 -5.75 3.53
C THR A 18 6.16 -6.29 4.68
N GLY A 19 7.41 -6.70 4.43
CA GLY A 19 8.31 -7.24 5.46
C GLY A 19 8.61 -6.22 6.55
N LEU A 20 8.90 -4.96 6.17
CA LEU A 20 9.14 -3.87 7.11
C LEU A 20 7.93 -3.58 7.99
N ILE A 21 6.74 -3.41 7.41
CA ILE A 21 5.52 -3.12 8.18
C ILE A 21 5.16 -4.26 9.13
N VAL A 22 5.20 -5.50 8.66
CA VAL A 22 4.95 -6.67 9.51
C VAL A 22 5.98 -6.74 10.64
N GLY A 23 7.25 -6.51 10.33
CA GLY A 23 8.32 -6.47 11.33
C GLY A 23 8.09 -5.39 12.40
N ILE A 24 7.72 -4.18 12.00
CA ILE A 24 7.41 -3.07 12.90
C ILE A 24 6.24 -3.42 13.84
N PHE A 25 5.14 -3.98 13.30
CA PHE A 25 4.00 -4.38 14.13
C PHE A 25 4.40 -5.46 15.14
N LEU A 26 5.12 -6.49 14.71
CA LEU A 26 5.56 -7.57 15.59
C LEU A 26 6.56 -7.09 16.66
N ALA A 27 7.48 -6.21 16.33
CA ALA A 27 8.40 -5.63 17.31
C ALA A 27 7.66 -4.77 18.34
N ARG A 28 6.65 -4.00 17.94
CA ARG A 28 5.76 -3.25 18.85
C ARG A 28 4.96 -4.14 19.79
N GLU A 29 4.61 -5.35 19.38
CA GLU A 29 3.98 -6.38 20.21
C GLU A 29 4.98 -7.13 21.11
N GLY A 30 6.26 -6.73 21.12
CA GLY A 30 7.30 -7.28 22.00
C GLY A 30 7.98 -8.54 21.47
N HIS A 31 7.94 -8.78 20.16
CA HIS A 31 8.67 -9.87 19.51
C HIS A 31 10.08 -9.40 19.10
N LYS A 32 11.03 -10.34 19.08
CA LYS A 32 12.37 -10.13 18.49
C LYS A 32 12.29 -10.45 17.00
N VAL A 33 12.54 -9.45 16.14
CA VAL A 33 12.38 -9.58 14.70
C VAL A 33 13.71 -9.44 13.98
N SER A 34 13.99 -10.37 13.06
CA SER A 34 15.10 -10.29 12.10
C SER A 34 14.53 -10.29 10.68
N ILE A 35 14.97 -9.34 9.83
CA ILE A 35 14.55 -9.22 8.43
C ILE A 35 15.73 -9.56 7.54
N PHE A 36 15.57 -10.54 6.68
CA PHE A 36 16.55 -10.96 5.68
C PHE A 36 16.19 -10.38 4.32
N GLU A 37 17.09 -9.62 3.72
CA GLU A 37 16.91 -9.04 2.40
C GLU A 37 18.14 -9.35 1.52
N LYS A 38 17.89 -9.99 0.37
CA LYS A 38 18.96 -10.40 -0.55
C LYS A 38 19.74 -9.23 -1.15
N ASN A 39 19.10 -8.10 -1.33
CA ASN A 39 19.68 -6.87 -1.85
C ASN A 39 19.62 -5.76 -0.79
N THR A 40 19.14 -4.59 -1.16
CA THR A 40 18.87 -3.47 -0.26
C THR A 40 17.39 -3.39 0.10
N LEU A 41 17.09 -2.92 1.31
CA LEU A 41 15.71 -2.68 1.74
C LEU A 41 14.97 -1.81 0.73
N LEU A 42 13.72 -2.18 0.44
CA LEU A 42 12.83 -1.46 -0.48
C LEU A 42 13.36 -1.31 -1.92
N GLY A 43 14.50 -1.92 -2.28
CA GLY A 43 15.21 -1.71 -3.54
C GLY A 43 14.48 -2.19 -4.81
N GLU A 44 13.48 -3.07 -4.65
CA GLU A 44 12.79 -3.71 -5.77
C GLU A 44 11.40 -3.09 -6.04
N THR A 45 10.34 -3.90 -6.02
CA THR A 45 8.95 -3.47 -6.32
C THR A 45 8.47 -2.31 -5.45
N SER A 46 8.92 -2.24 -4.19
CA SER A 46 8.49 -1.23 -3.22
C SER A 46 9.00 0.19 -3.54
N SER A 47 10.06 0.33 -4.33
CA SER A 47 10.57 1.62 -4.82
C SER A 47 10.03 2.02 -6.21
N LYS A 48 9.26 1.14 -6.86
CA LYS A 48 8.75 1.32 -8.22
C LYS A 48 7.22 1.34 -8.25
N THR A 49 6.62 2.11 -7.33
CA THR A 49 5.18 2.18 -7.17
C THR A 49 4.55 3.24 -8.09
N THR A 50 3.23 3.22 -8.22
CA THR A 50 2.48 4.30 -8.89
C THR A 50 2.35 5.56 -8.01
N LYS A 51 2.89 5.53 -6.78
CA LYS A 51 2.74 6.56 -5.74
C LYS A 51 1.28 6.82 -5.34
N LEU A 52 0.38 5.89 -5.64
CA LEU A 52 -1.04 5.97 -5.31
C LEU A 52 -1.36 5.08 -4.10
N LEU A 53 -1.99 5.68 -3.11
CA LEU A 53 -2.67 4.99 -2.02
C LEU A 53 -4.16 4.89 -2.38
N HIS A 54 -4.49 3.92 -3.23
CA HIS A 54 -5.84 3.78 -3.75
C HIS A 54 -6.63 2.73 -2.97
N GLY A 55 -7.93 2.98 -2.74
CA GLY A 55 -8.84 2.01 -2.14
C GLY A 55 -9.34 0.92 -3.09
N GLY A 56 -8.68 0.72 -4.25
CA GLY A 56 -8.98 -0.38 -5.15
C GLY A 56 -10.26 -0.21 -5.97
N LEU A 57 -10.52 0.98 -6.52
CA LEU A 57 -11.70 1.27 -7.38
C LEU A 57 -11.94 0.23 -8.48
N ARG A 58 -10.87 -0.37 -9.05
CA ARG A 58 -10.98 -1.42 -10.08
C ARG A 58 -11.67 -2.70 -9.60
N TYR A 59 -11.63 -3.00 -8.32
CA TYR A 59 -12.29 -4.18 -7.75
C TYR A 59 -13.81 -4.09 -7.79
N LEU A 60 -14.37 -2.87 -7.92
CA LEU A 60 -15.82 -2.69 -8.11
C LEU A 60 -16.34 -3.31 -9.43
N GLU A 61 -15.53 -3.32 -10.47
CA GLU A 61 -15.90 -3.94 -11.76
C GLU A 61 -16.17 -5.45 -11.63
N ASN A 62 -15.52 -6.09 -10.63
CA ASN A 62 -15.67 -7.51 -10.33
C ASN A 62 -16.52 -7.76 -9.07
N PHE A 63 -17.28 -6.76 -8.60
CA PHE A 63 -18.12 -6.84 -7.40
C PHE A 63 -17.37 -7.27 -6.11
N GLN A 64 -16.06 -7.02 -6.03
CA GLN A 64 -15.22 -7.36 -4.88
C GLN A 64 -15.29 -6.26 -3.81
N PHE A 65 -16.47 -6.05 -3.23
CA PHE A 65 -16.72 -4.94 -2.29
C PHE A 65 -15.89 -5.02 -1.00
N ASN A 66 -15.57 -6.23 -0.55
CA ASN A 66 -14.73 -6.41 0.64
C ASN A 66 -13.31 -5.93 0.38
N GLU A 67 -12.74 -6.21 -0.80
CA GLU A 67 -11.41 -5.73 -1.18
C GLU A 67 -11.37 -4.20 -1.26
N VAL A 68 -12.43 -3.59 -1.77
CA VAL A 68 -12.57 -2.13 -1.79
C VAL A 68 -12.61 -1.57 -0.35
N LYS A 69 -13.40 -2.15 0.55
CA LYS A 69 -13.46 -1.70 1.95
C LYS A 69 -12.11 -1.84 2.64
N ASN A 70 -11.41 -2.95 2.43
CA ASN A 70 -10.08 -3.18 2.99
C ASN A 70 -9.10 -2.12 2.47
N GLY A 71 -9.02 -1.92 1.14
CA GLY A 71 -8.16 -0.91 0.55
C GLY A 71 -8.48 0.53 1.00
N LEU A 72 -9.76 0.86 1.21
CA LEU A 72 -10.18 2.16 1.74
C LEU A 72 -9.76 2.33 3.22
N ASN A 73 -9.82 1.26 4.00
CA ASN A 73 -9.34 1.25 5.38
C ASN A 73 -7.82 1.45 5.43
N ASP A 74 -7.07 0.71 4.61
CA ASP A 74 -5.62 0.80 4.52
C ASP A 74 -5.20 2.20 4.08
N ARG A 75 -5.85 2.77 3.04
CA ARG A 75 -5.62 4.15 2.60
C ARG A 75 -5.77 5.14 3.75
N SER A 76 -6.86 5.04 4.51
CA SER A 76 -7.11 5.95 5.63
C SER A 76 -6.06 5.80 6.71
N TRP A 77 -5.69 4.55 7.03
CA TRP A 77 -4.65 4.27 8.02
C TRP A 77 -3.31 4.93 7.62
N TRP A 78 -2.90 4.84 6.35
CA TRP A 78 -1.69 5.48 5.87
C TRP A 78 -1.76 7.01 5.95
N LEU A 79 -2.88 7.60 5.53
CA LEU A 79 -3.08 9.05 5.58
C LEU A 79 -3.08 9.60 7.02
N GLU A 80 -3.56 8.83 7.99
CA GLU A 80 -3.63 9.19 9.40
C GLU A 80 -2.29 9.01 10.12
N ASN A 81 -1.57 7.92 9.83
CA ASN A 81 -0.33 7.57 10.56
C ASN A 81 0.94 8.16 9.94
N PHE A 82 0.91 8.51 8.65
CA PHE A 82 2.06 9.07 7.92
C PHE A 82 1.69 10.34 7.14
N PRO A 83 1.13 11.38 7.79
CA PRO A 83 0.61 12.57 7.10
C PRO A 83 1.69 13.43 6.42
N ILE A 84 2.97 13.28 6.81
CA ILE A 84 4.10 13.98 6.17
C ILE A 84 4.43 13.35 4.81
N HIS A 85 4.26 12.03 4.68
CA HIS A 85 4.63 11.24 3.50
C HIS A 85 3.45 10.92 2.59
N THR A 86 2.24 11.21 3.04
CA THR A 86 1.00 10.88 2.33
C THR A 86 0.09 12.09 2.22
N ARG A 87 -0.73 12.15 1.17
CA ARG A 87 -1.66 13.25 0.96
C ARG A 87 -2.89 12.83 0.18
N LYS A 88 -3.96 13.60 0.32
CA LYS A 88 -5.13 13.50 -0.57
C LYS A 88 -4.75 13.94 -1.98
N LEU A 89 -5.14 13.15 -2.96
CA LEU A 89 -4.93 13.43 -4.38
C LEU A 89 -6.28 13.56 -5.07
N LYS A 90 -6.52 14.67 -5.76
CA LYS A 90 -7.68 14.84 -6.63
C LYS A 90 -7.35 14.28 -8.00
N ILE A 91 -8.08 13.26 -8.42
CA ILE A 91 -7.90 12.58 -9.71
C ILE A 91 -8.98 13.07 -10.66
N HIS A 92 -8.59 13.35 -11.91
CA HIS A 92 -9.48 13.78 -12.97
C HIS A 92 -9.51 12.75 -14.09
N ILE A 93 -10.71 12.26 -14.42
CA ILE A 93 -10.95 11.36 -15.56
C ILE A 93 -11.57 12.18 -16.68
N PRO A 94 -10.90 12.34 -17.84
CA PRO A 94 -11.40 13.13 -18.93
C PRO A 94 -12.40 12.37 -19.81
N PHE A 95 -13.48 13.04 -20.23
CA PHE A 95 -14.50 12.54 -21.15
C PHE A 95 -14.73 13.54 -22.29
N LYS A 96 -15.09 13.02 -23.46
CA LYS A 96 -15.34 13.87 -24.65
C LYS A 96 -16.57 14.76 -24.49
N ASN A 97 -17.61 14.26 -23.83
CA ASN A 97 -18.84 15.00 -23.58
C ASN A 97 -19.53 14.56 -22.27
N MET A 98 -20.49 15.37 -21.81
CA MET A 98 -21.25 15.17 -20.58
C MET A 98 -22.29 14.02 -20.68
N PHE A 99 -22.72 13.66 -21.87
CA PHE A 99 -23.75 12.63 -22.11
C PHE A 99 -23.15 11.26 -22.43
N SER A 100 -21.88 11.04 -22.14
CA SER A 100 -21.24 9.76 -22.34
C SER A 100 -21.79 8.72 -21.37
N LEU A 101 -22.23 7.58 -21.88
CA LEU A 101 -22.64 6.43 -21.06
C LEU A 101 -21.49 5.97 -20.12
N MET A 102 -20.26 6.08 -20.62
CA MET A 102 -19.06 5.76 -19.84
C MET A 102 -18.88 6.73 -18.67
N LEU A 103 -19.14 8.04 -18.85
CA LEU A 103 -19.12 9.01 -17.77
C LEU A 103 -20.16 8.65 -16.70
N MET A 104 -21.40 8.34 -17.09
CA MET A 104 -22.45 7.96 -16.15
C MET A 104 -22.06 6.70 -15.36
N LYS A 105 -21.60 5.66 -16.04
CA LYS A 105 -21.13 4.41 -15.39
C LYS A 105 -20.01 4.69 -14.41
N SER A 106 -19.00 5.48 -14.80
CA SER A 106 -17.88 5.86 -13.94
C SER A 106 -18.33 6.68 -12.74
N PHE A 107 -19.26 7.62 -12.94
CA PHE A 107 -19.81 8.43 -11.85
C PHE A 107 -20.52 7.58 -10.80
N PHE A 108 -21.38 6.66 -11.22
CA PHE A 108 -22.04 5.73 -10.29
C PHE A 108 -21.06 4.81 -9.58
N GLY A 109 -20.04 4.31 -10.27
CA GLY A 109 -18.98 3.52 -9.66
C GLY A 109 -18.21 4.31 -8.58
N ILE A 110 -17.88 5.57 -8.86
CA ILE A 110 -17.21 6.44 -7.89
C ILE A 110 -18.14 6.79 -6.73
N LYS A 111 -19.44 7.01 -6.96
CA LYS A 111 -20.40 7.23 -5.87
C LYS A 111 -20.52 6.00 -4.96
N LEU A 112 -20.52 4.81 -5.51
CA LEU A 112 -20.48 3.58 -4.73
C LEU A 112 -19.16 3.46 -3.95
N TYR A 113 -18.03 3.82 -4.54
CA TYR A 113 -16.74 3.85 -3.86
C TYR A 113 -16.73 4.82 -2.67
N GLU A 114 -17.26 6.03 -2.83
CA GLU A 114 -17.44 7.02 -1.76
C GLU A 114 -18.37 6.50 -0.65
N PHE A 115 -19.45 5.85 -1.04
CA PHE A 115 -20.39 5.24 -0.09
C PHE A 115 -19.72 4.12 0.73
N LEU A 116 -18.94 3.25 0.09
CA LEU A 116 -18.20 2.18 0.76
C LEU A 116 -17.12 2.72 1.71
N ALA A 117 -16.57 3.91 1.43
CA ALA A 117 -15.63 4.58 2.31
C ALA A 117 -16.28 5.07 3.61
N GLY A 118 -17.57 5.38 3.61
CA GLY A 118 -18.30 5.84 4.78
C GLY A 118 -17.63 7.02 5.47
N SER A 119 -17.33 6.91 6.76
CA SER A 119 -16.63 7.93 7.54
C SER A 119 -15.18 8.19 7.09
N LYS A 120 -14.59 7.27 6.34
CA LYS A 120 -13.23 7.36 5.78
C LYS A 120 -13.21 7.99 4.38
N ASN A 121 -14.33 8.57 3.94
CA ASN A 121 -14.37 9.30 2.68
C ASN A 121 -13.55 10.59 2.80
N ILE A 122 -12.60 10.78 1.89
CA ILE A 122 -11.65 11.90 1.91
C ILE A 122 -12.03 13.05 0.99
N GLY A 123 -13.18 12.97 0.32
CA GLY A 123 -13.70 14.03 -0.52
C GLY A 123 -14.83 13.57 -1.43
N THR A 124 -15.54 14.53 -2.01
CA THR A 124 -16.71 14.27 -2.85
C THR A 124 -16.39 14.43 -4.33
N SER A 125 -16.82 13.47 -5.13
CA SER A 125 -16.70 13.53 -6.59
C SER A 125 -17.58 14.62 -7.21
N SER A 126 -17.11 15.18 -8.31
CA SER A 126 -17.80 16.22 -9.06
C SER A 126 -17.60 16.04 -10.58
N ILE A 127 -18.56 16.51 -11.35
CA ILE A 127 -18.43 16.63 -12.80
C ILE A 127 -18.29 18.11 -13.13
N SER A 128 -17.29 18.48 -13.93
CA SER A 128 -17.04 19.84 -14.38
C SER A 128 -16.60 19.89 -15.84
N GLN A 129 -16.74 21.05 -16.46
CA GLN A 129 -16.21 21.35 -17.80
C GLN A 129 -14.86 22.06 -17.77
N GLN A 130 -14.39 22.41 -16.58
CA GLN A 130 -13.12 23.08 -16.35
C GLN A 130 -12.31 22.36 -15.27
N ILE A 131 -11.00 22.39 -15.42
CA ILE A 131 -10.06 21.92 -14.39
C ILE A 131 -9.20 23.12 -13.99
N ASP A 132 -9.07 23.34 -12.69
CA ASP A 132 -8.28 24.45 -12.11
C ASP A 132 -6.75 24.26 -12.24
N ASN A 133 -6.30 23.38 -13.12
CA ASN A 133 -4.89 23.01 -13.20
C ASN A 133 -4.30 23.36 -14.56
N HIS A 134 -3.66 24.54 -14.64
CA HIS A 134 -3.02 25.10 -15.85
C HIS A 134 -1.86 24.25 -16.40
N ASN A 135 -1.43 23.19 -15.70
CA ASN A 135 -0.28 22.35 -16.07
C ASN A 135 -0.63 20.99 -16.68
N LEU A 136 -1.92 20.68 -16.86
CA LEU A 136 -2.32 19.43 -17.50
C LEU A 136 -2.40 19.61 -19.01
N ASN A 137 -1.48 18.97 -19.73
CA ASN A 137 -1.47 18.96 -21.19
C ASN A 137 -2.54 17.97 -21.70
N ILE A 138 -3.83 18.37 -21.57
CA ILE A 138 -4.98 17.56 -22.00
C ILE A 138 -5.33 17.93 -23.43
N LYS A 139 -5.53 16.93 -24.28
CA LYS A 139 -5.97 17.13 -25.67
C LYS A 139 -7.30 17.89 -25.71
N ASP A 140 -7.45 18.85 -26.60
CA ASP A 140 -8.61 19.77 -26.73
C ASP A 140 -9.96 19.08 -26.97
N ASN A 141 -9.98 17.78 -27.24
CA ASN A 141 -11.20 17.04 -27.49
C ASN A 141 -11.92 16.54 -26.23
N TYR A 142 -11.36 16.77 -25.03
CA TYR A 142 -11.99 16.45 -23.76
C TYR A 142 -12.61 17.70 -23.14
N LYS A 143 -13.93 17.68 -22.94
CA LYS A 143 -14.70 18.82 -22.47
C LYS A 143 -15.42 18.60 -21.15
N THR A 144 -15.27 17.39 -20.58
CA THR A 144 -15.94 17.03 -19.33
C THR A 144 -14.98 16.22 -18.48
N TYR A 145 -14.95 16.49 -17.20
CA TYR A 145 -14.04 15.84 -16.24
C TYR A 145 -14.85 15.32 -15.06
N LEU A 146 -14.69 14.06 -14.77
CA LEU A 146 -15.13 13.46 -13.53
C LEU A 146 -13.97 13.48 -12.54
N SER A 147 -14.13 14.22 -11.45
CA SER A 147 -13.11 14.37 -10.41
C SER A 147 -13.51 13.59 -9.18
N PHE A 148 -12.56 12.91 -8.55
CA PHE A 148 -12.74 12.24 -7.28
C PHE A 148 -11.44 12.29 -6.47
N PHE A 149 -11.49 11.84 -5.22
CA PHE A 149 -10.34 11.87 -4.34
C PHE A 149 -9.86 10.46 -4.01
N ASP A 150 -8.54 10.30 -4.03
CA ASP A 150 -7.85 9.13 -3.50
C ASP A 150 -6.58 9.57 -2.75
N GLY A 151 -5.74 8.62 -2.30
CA GLY A 151 -4.50 8.93 -1.63
C GLY A 151 -3.29 8.90 -2.58
N SER A 152 -2.26 9.63 -2.21
CA SER A 152 -0.92 9.49 -2.81
C SER A 152 0.13 9.46 -1.70
N MET A 153 1.29 8.89 -2.02
CA MET A 153 2.44 8.80 -1.12
C MET A 153 3.73 9.23 -1.83
N ASP A 154 4.68 9.71 -1.05
CA ASP A 154 6.09 9.76 -1.43
C ASP A 154 6.73 8.48 -0.92
N ASP A 155 6.88 7.49 -1.80
CA ASP A 155 7.35 6.15 -1.48
C ASP A 155 8.79 6.13 -0.95
N ASP A 156 9.65 7.03 -1.45
CA ASP A 156 11.03 7.15 -0.99
C ASP A 156 11.11 7.70 0.44
N SER A 157 10.39 8.80 0.73
CA SER A 157 10.42 9.41 2.06
C SER A 157 9.71 8.53 3.08
N LEU A 158 8.61 7.89 2.71
CA LEU A 158 7.91 6.91 3.54
C LEU A 158 8.79 5.70 3.85
N GLY A 159 9.50 5.19 2.85
CA GLY A 159 10.42 4.06 3.01
C GLY A 159 11.54 4.37 4.00
N ARG A 160 12.16 5.56 3.92
CA ARG A 160 13.19 5.99 4.89
C ARG A 160 12.64 6.09 6.31
N GLU A 161 11.42 6.61 6.48
CA GLU A 161 10.77 6.69 7.78
C GLU A 161 10.52 5.30 8.36
N LEU A 162 10.02 4.35 7.58
CA LEU A 162 9.81 2.97 8.03
C LEU A 162 11.12 2.28 8.44
N ILE A 163 12.21 2.52 7.71
CA ILE A 163 13.53 1.99 8.07
C ILE A 163 14.01 2.61 9.40
N THR A 164 13.76 3.90 9.61
CA THR A 164 14.10 4.58 10.86
C THR A 164 13.33 3.97 12.04
N ILE A 165 12.01 3.81 11.90
CA ILE A 165 11.16 3.17 12.92
C ILE A 165 11.63 1.73 13.20
N ALA A 166 11.97 0.96 12.17
CA ALA A 166 12.45 -0.40 12.34
C ALA A 166 13.75 -0.46 13.17
N LYS A 167 14.67 0.48 12.95
CA LYS A 167 15.92 0.59 13.72
C LYS A 167 15.67 1.02 15.18
N GLU A 168 14.75 1.97 15.40
CA GLU A 168 14.35 2.41 16.74
C GLU A 168 13.69 1.30 17.58
N LEU A 169 13.08 0.31 16.91
CA LEU A 169 12.48 -0.87 17.52
C LEU A 169 13.46 -2.06 17.64
N ASP A 170 14.75 -1.84 17.44
CA ASP A 170 15.79 -2.86 17.49
C ASP A 170 15.53 -4.06 16.58
N ILE A 171 14.87 -3.84 15.43
CA ILE A 171 14.70 -4.88 14.41
C ILE A 171 16.06 -5.13 13.77
N GLU A 172 16.50 -6.38 13.79
CA GLU A 172 17.72 -6.81 13.11
C GLU A 172 17.48 -6.83 11.60
N ILE A 173 18.24 -6.03 10.86
CA ILE A 173 18.11 -5.92 9.39
C ILE A 173 19.38 -6.45 8.75
N LEU A 174 19.24 -7.51 7.96
CA LEU A 174 20.31 -8.21 7.27
C LEU A 174 20.16 -7.99 5.75
N GLU A 175 20.75 -6.88 5.25
CA GLU A 175 20.81 -6.56 3.83
C GLU A 175 21.96 -7.34 3.14
N ASN A 176 21.85 -7.51 1.82
CA ASN A 176 22.78 -8.32 1.01
C ASN A 176 22.95 -9.75 1.56
N ASN A 177 21.89 -10.26 2.16
CA ASN A 177 21.83 -11.57 2.79
C ASN A 177 20.71 -12.39 2.12
N GLU A 178 21.07 -13.16 1.11
CA GLU A 178 20.16 -14.05 0.43
C GLU A 178 19.99 -15.33 1.25
N VAL A 179 18.76 -15.59 1.68
CA VAL A 179 18.39 -16.84 2.38
C VAL A 179 18.50 -17.99 1.37
N LYS A 180 19.32 -19.00 1.70
CA LYS A 180 19.56 -20.16 0.84
C LYS A 180 18.56 -21.27 1.12
N GLU A 181 18.22 -21.47 2.40
CA GLU A 181 17.29 -22.50 2.81
C GLU A 181 16.48 -22.05 4.03
N PHE A 182 15.27 -22.53 4.12
CA PHE A 182 14.41 -22.40 5.31
C PHE A 182 13.49 -23.60 5.39
N ASP A 183 12.99 -23.90 6.60
CA ASP A 183 12.16 -25.07 6.83
C ASP A 183 10.93 -24.78 7.70
N PRO A 184 9.92 -25.66 7.72
CA PRO A 184 8.75 -25.53 8.58
C PRO A 184 9.05 -25.63 10.09
N GLN A 185 10.24 -26.10 10.46
CA GLN A 185 10.71 -26.22 11.84
C GLN A 185 11.18 -24.85 12.40
N GLY A 186 11.34 -23.87 11.54
CA GLY A 186 11.70 -22.51 11.92
C GLY A 186 13.17 -22.17 11.67
N ASN A 187 13.91 -22.93 10.89
CA ASN A 187 15.27 -22.64 10.55
C ASN A 187 15.33 -21.75 9.30
N ILE A 188 16.16 -20.70 9.34
CA ILE A 188 16.60 -19.88 8.21
C ILE A 188 18.13 -19.98 8.20
N ASP A 189 18.68 -20.66 7.21
CA ASP A 189 20.08 -21.02 7.16
C ASP A 189 20.55 -21.65 8.51
N GLU A 190 21.52 -21.07 9.18
CA GLU A 190 22.02 -21.55 10.48
C GLU A 190 21.25 -21.01 11.70
N ASN A 191 20.23 -20.17 11.49
CA ASN A 191 19.50 -19.49 12.56
C ASN A 191 18.13 -20.13 12.81
N HIS A 192 17.74 -20.24 14.08
CA HIS A 192 16.43 -20.75 14.48
C HIS A 192 15.50 -19.63 14.93
N PHE A 193 14.24 -19.66 14.46
CA PHE A 193 13.15 -18.75 14.76
C PHE A 193 11.91 -19.52 15.22
N ASP A 194 11.12 -18.95 16.11
CA ASP A 194 9.83 -19.50 16.51
C ASP A 194 8.79 -19.50 15.38
N ARG A 195 8.93 -18.53 14.46
CA ARG A 195 8.11 -18.38 13.26
C ARG A 195 8.91 -17.75 12.13
N ILE A 196 8.57 -18.18 10.91
CA ILE A 196 9.08 -17.58 9.68
C ILE A 196 7.92 -16.93 8.92
N ILE A 197 8.14 -15.72 8.42
CA ILE A 197 7.20 -14.99 7.58
C ILE A 197 7.83 -14.76 6.21
N LEU A 198 7.14 -15.17 5.16
CA LEU A 198 7.57 -14.96 3.79
C LEU A 198 6.93 -13.67 3.25
N ALA A 199 7.76 -12.63 3.06
CA ALA A 199 7.37 -11.33 2.51
C ALA A 199 8.08 -11.04 1.18
N VAL A 200 8.31 -12.06 0.39
CA VAL A 200 9.13 -12.07 -0.83
C VAL A 200 8.43 -11.49 -2.07
N GLY A 201 7.22 -10.95 -1.92
CA GLY A 201 6.50 -10.30 -3.01
C GLY A 201 6.26 -11.21 -4.22
N PRO A 202 6.55 -10.74 -5.47
CA PRO A 202 6.29 -11.51 -6.68
C PRO A 202 7.13 -12.78 -6.82
N TRP A 203 8.18 -12.94 -6.03
CA TRP A 203 9.06 -14.13 -6.05
C TRP A 203 8.53 -15.32 -5.25
N SER A 204 7.36 -15.19 -4.60
CA SER A 204 6.73 -16.29 -3.83
C SER A 204 6.46 -17.57 -4.61
N LYS A 205 6.44 -17.50 -5.95
CA LYS A 205 6.28 -18.67 -6.83
C LYS A 205 7.60 -19.44 -7.06
N MET A 206 8.71 -18.91 -6.60
CA MET A 206 10.04 -19.51 -6.77
C MET A 206 10.53 -20.23 -5.51
N LEU A 207 9.76 -20.13 -4.44
CA LEU A 207 9.94 -20.84 -3.17
C LEU A 207 9.01 -22.07 -3.11
#